data_905280c66bebf0eea01b536344b71d5a
#
_entry.id   905280c66bebf0eea01b536344b71d5a
#
_cell.length_a   1.000
_cell.length_b   1.000
_cell.length_c   1.000
_cell.angle_alpha   90.00
_cell.angle_beta   90.00
_cell.angle_gamma   90.00
#
_symmetry.space_group_name_H-M   'P 1'
#
loop_
_entity.id
_entity.type
_entity.pdbx_description
1 polymer ?
#
loop_
_entity_poly.entity_id
_entity_poly.type
_entity_poly.pdbx_seq_one_letter_code
_entity_poly.pdbx_strand_id
1 'polypeptide(L)'
;MASSDKKLWVYYIPALLWAILIYILLTLPERDFEGSGLSRIPHFDKVVHMGLFGAQVFWLALPLAKRPQPHTVILVWMAIAATLFGILMEYVQKYFTTDRSFDWTDMVADGVGAFLSCLCMRYLFRQYQKKHPVNPGTSLS
;
A
#
# COMPACT_ATOMS: atom_id res chain seq x y z
N MET A 1 3.48 19.73 24.64
CA MET A 1 3.92 19.15 23.33
C MET A 1 3.69 17.64 23.19
N ALA A 2 3.50 16.86 24.25
CA ALA A 2 3.38 15.39 24.18
C ALA A 2 1.96 14.85 23.80
N SER A 3 0.93 15.68 23.70
CA SER A 3 -0.47 15.22 23.44
C SER A 3 -0.84 15.11 21.96
N SER A 4 -0.14 15.83 21.08
CA SER A 4 -0.42 15.80 19.62
C SER A 4 0.15 14.55 18.95
N ASP A 5 1.32 14.07 19.41
CA ASP A 5 2.01 12.93 18.78
C ASP A 5 1.35 11.59 19.10
N LYS A 6 0.69 11.48 20.24
CA LYS A 6 -0.01 10.25 20.66
C LYS A 6 -1.23 9.89 19.80
N LYS A 7 -1.75 10.82 19.01
CA LYS A 7 -2.90 10.54 18.10
C LYS A 7 -2.49 10.25 16.67
N LEU A 8 -1.24 10.55 16.28
CA LEU A 8 -0.82 10.42 14.88
C LEU A 8 -0.72 8.94 14.44
N TRP A 9 -0.22 8.08 15.30
CA TRP A 9 -0.06 6.65 14.99
C TRP A 9 -1.39 5.92 14.77
N VAL A 10 -2.50 6.41 15.38
CA VAL A 10 -3.84 5.82 15.21
C VAL A 10 -4.29 5.89 13.75
N TYR A 11 -3.85 6.89 13.00
CA TYR A 11 -4.16 7.02 11.58
C TYR A 11 -3.44 5.99 10.69
N TYR A 12 -2.41 5.32 11.22
CA TYR A 12 -1.71 4.24 10.51
C TYR A 12 -2.22 2.84 10.85
N ILE A 13 -3.17 2.72 11.80
CA ILE A 13 -3.80 1.43 12.14
C ILE A 13 -4.38 0.74 10.90
N PRO A 14 -5.13 1.42 10.00
CA PRO A 14 -5.64 0.76 8.80
C PRO A 14 -4.54 0.20 7.89
N ALA A 15 -3.42 0.91 7.76
CA ALA A 15 -2.28 0.42 6.98
C ALA A 15 -1.64 -0.82 7.62
N LEU A 16 -1.56 -0.87 8.95
CA LEU A 16 -1.05 -2.05 9.67
C LEU A 16 -2.00 -3.25 9.52
N LEU A 17 -3.30 -3.03 9.70
CA LEU A 17 -4.30 -4.08 9.52
C LEU A 17 -4.30 -4.61 8.09
N TRP A 18 -4.11 -3.73 7.10
CA TRP A 18 -4.00 -4.11 5.70
C TRP A 18 -2.74 -4.93 5.42
N ALA A 19 -1.59 -4.56 6.01
CA ALA A 19 -0.35 -5.34 5.91
C ALA A 19 -0.51 -6.75 6.51
N ILE A 20 -1.22 -6.86 7.65
CA ILE A 20 -1.55 -8.16 8.24
C ILE A 20 -2.46 -8.96 7.31
N LEU A 21 -3.45 -8.32 6.69
CA LEU A 21 -4.32 -8.96 5.71
C LEU A 21 -3.53 -9.47 4.49
N ILE A 22 -2.60 -8.66 3.95
CA ILE A 22 -1.69 -9.09 2.88
C ILE A 22 -0.93 -10.35 3.31
N TYR A 23 -0.32 -10.33 4.49
CA TYR A 23 0.41 -11.48 5.02
C TYR A 23 -0.48 -12.74 5.07
N ILE A 24 -1.69 -12.62 5.61
CA ILE A 24 -2.63 -13.74 5.70
C ILE A 24 -2.99 -14.24 4.30
N LEU A 25 -3.43 -13.36 3.40
CA LEU A 25 -3.88 -13.75 2.05
C LEU A 25 -2.79 -14.41 1.24
N LEU A 26 -1.56 -13.88 1.31
CA LEU A 26 -0.43 -14.40 0.54
C LEU A 26 0.19 -15.66 1.15
N THR A 27 -0.10 -15.99 2.40
CA THR A 27 0.36 -17.24 3.05
C THR A 27 -0.70 -18.33 3.05
N LEU A 28 -1.95 -18.05 2.64
CA LEU A 28 -2.98 -19.08 2.47
C LEU A 28 -2.58 -20.06 1.35
N PRO A 29 -2.86 -21.37 1.51
CA PRO A 29 -2.62 -22.36 0.48
C PRO A 29 -3.40 -22.07 -0.82
N GLU A 30 -2.77 -22.30 -1.98
CA GLU A 30 -3.44 -22.09 -3.29
C GLU A 30 -4.68 -22.94 -3.47
N ARG A 31 -4.70 -24.16 -2.93
CA ARG A 31 -5.86 -25.07 -2.97
C ARG A 31 -7.16 -24.46 -2.44
N ASP A 32 -7.06 -23.48 -1.54
CA ASP A 32 -8.23 -22.83 -0.95
C ASP A 32 -8.91 -21.89 -1.98
N PHE A 33 -8.24 -21.57 -3.08
CA PHE A 33 -8.74 -20.75 -4.18
C PHE A 33 -9.10 -21.55 -5.44
N GLU A 34 -8.72 -22.84 -5.54
CA GLU A 34 -8.90 -23.67 -6.72
C GLU A 34 -10.37 -23.92 -7.11
N GLY A 35 -11.33 -23.70 -6.22
CA GLY A 35 -12.78 -23.86 -6.51
C GLY A 35 -13.49 -22.57 -6.91
N SER A 36 -12.84 -21.41 -6.83
CA SER A 36 -13.50 -20.10 -6.91
C SER A 36 -13.83 -19.62 -8.34
N GLY A 37 -13.42 -20.33 -9.38
CA GLY A 37 -13.52 -19.87 -10.78
C GLY A 37 -12.55 -18.73 -11.14
N LEU A 38 -11.98 -18.04 -10.16
CA LEU A 38 -11.02 -16.96 -10.34
C LEU A 38 -9.66 -17.48 -10.83
N SER A 39 -9.29 -18.69 -10.44
CA SER A 39 -8.11 -19.41 -10.94
C SER A 39 -8.10 -19.67 -12.44
N ARG A 40 -9.27 -19.54 -13.11
CA ARG A 40 -9.38 -19.68 -14.57
C ARG A 40 -9.01 -18.42 -15.35
N ILE A 41 -8.87 -17.27 -14.67
CA ILE A 41 -8.51 -16.00 -15.31
C ILE A 41 -6.97 -15.92 -15.37
N PRO A 42 -6.38 -15.87 -16.59
CA PRO A 42 -4.92 -15.73 -16.71
C PRO A 42 -4.42 -14.50 -15.97
N HIS A 43 -3.34 -14.64 -15.23
CA HIS A 43 -2.69 -13.52 -14.50
C HIS A 43 -3.56 -12.83 -13.45
N PHE A 44 -4.64 -13.46 -12.97
CA PHE A 44 -5.50 -12.90 -11.94
C PHE A 44 -4.74 -12.66 -10.62
N ASP A 45 -3.82 -13.55 -10.29
CA ASP A 45 -2.89 -13.42 -9.17
C ASP A 45 -2.14 -12.08 -9.19
N LYS A 46 -1.61 -11.68 -10.35
CA LYS A 46 -0.87 -10.41 -10.51
C LYS A 46 -1.76 -9.18 -10.32
N VAL A 47 -3.01 -9.26 -10.75
CA VAL A 47 -4.01 -8.20 -10.51
C VAL A 47 -4.29 -8.09 -9.00
N VAL A 48 -4.38 -9.20 -8.30
CA VAL A 48 -4.56 -9.23 -6.83
C VAL A 48 -3.34 -8.61 -6.14
N HIS A 49 -2.11 -9.00 -6.52
CA HIS A 49 -0.89 -8.41 -5.99
C HIS A 49 -0.85 -6.90 -6.20
N MET A 50 -1.07 -6.42 -7.42
CA MET A 50 -1.16 -4.98 -7.72
C MET A 50 -2.18 -4.26 -6.84
N GLY A 51 -3.37 -4.85 -6.65
CA GLY A 51 -4.43 -4.31 -5.82
C GLY A 51 -4.05 -4.23 -4.34
N LEU A 52 -3.47 -5.30 -3.80
CA LEU A 52 -3.07 -5.39 -2.40
C LEU A 52 -1.98 -4.37 -2.06
N PHE A 53 -0.93 -4.27 -2.86
CA PHE A 53 0.18 -3.36 -2.60
C PHE A 53 -0.13 -1.91 -3.00
N GLY A 54 -0.99 -1.70 -4.00
CA GLY A 54 -1.56 -0.39 -4.29
C GLY A 54 -2.40 0.16 -3.12
N ALA A 55 -3.27 -0.67 -2.54
CA ALA A 55 -4.06 -0.31 -1.37
C ALA A 55 -3.18 -0.10 -0.13
N GLN A 56 -2.06 -0.83 0.02
CA GLN A 56 -1.10 -0.60 1.10
C GLN A 56 -0.55 0.84 1.05
N VAL A 57 -0.14 1.31 -0.13
CA VAL A 57 0.34 2.70 -0.30
C VAL A 57 -0.78 3.70 -0.06
N PHE A 58 -2.00 3.42 -0.51
CA PHE A 58 -3.18 4.26 -0.24
C PHE A 58 -3.39 4.46 1.27
N TRP A 59 -3.43 3.38 2.06
CA TRP A 59 -3.61 3.46 3.51
C TRP A 59 -2.46 4.18 4.21
N LEU A 60 -1.22 3.97 3.77
CA LEU A 60 -0.05 4.68 4.30
C LEU A 60 -0.11 6.18 3.99
N ALA A 61 -0.59 6.55 2.80
CA ALA A 61 -0.64 7.94 2.35
C ALA A 61 -1.81 8.73 2.92
N LEU A 62 -2.91 8.08 3.30
CA LEU A 62 -4.13 8.74 3.73
C LEU A 62 -3.93 9.76 4.87
N PRO A 63 -3.11 9.49 5.92
CA PRO A 63 -2.85 10.47 6.97
C PRO A 63 -2.18 11.76 6.48
N LEU A 64 -1.48 11.72 5.33
CA LEU A 64 -0.83 12.89 4.75
C LEU A 64 -1.82 13.89 4.13
N ALA A 65 -3.06 13.48 3.83
CA ALA A 65 -4.08 14.35 3.23
C ALA A 65 -4.34 15.62 4.05
N LYS A 66 -4.14 15.56 5.36
CA LYS A 66 -4.33 16.69 6.29
C LYS A 66 -3.13 17.63 6.41
N ARG A 67 -2.01 17.34 5.73
CA ARG A 67 -0.79 18.13 5.81
C ARG A 67 -0.68 19.12 4.63
N PRO A 68 -0.19 20.36 4.86
CA PRO A 68 -0.25 21.43 3.85
C PRO A 68 0.81 21.37 2.74
N GLN A 69 1.65 20.35 2.63
CA GLN A 69 2.77 20.30 1.69
C GLN A 69 2.67 19.16 0.66
N PRO A 70 3.22 19.32 -0.54
CA PRO A 70 3.32 18.23 -1.50
C PRO A 70 4.29 17.17 -0.99
N HIS A 71 3.76 16.01 -0.66
CA HIS A 71 4.51 14.92 -0.03
C HIS A 71 5.08 13.93 -1.05
N THR A 72 5.48 14.40 -2.24
CA THR A 72 5.95 13.52 -3.33
C THR A 72 7.09 12.58 -2.87
N VAL A 73 8.08 13.12 -2.16
CA VAL A 73 9.21 12.32 -1.67
C VAL A 73 8.74 11.25 -0.67
N ILE A 74 7.85 11.61 0.24
CA ILE A 74 7.29 10.67 1.24
C ILE A 74 6.46 9.59 0.54
N LEU A 75 5.64 9.96 -0.45
CA LEU A 75 4.85 8.99 -1.23
C LEU A 75 5.73 8.00 -1.98
N VAL A 76 6.83 8.47 -2.56
CA VAL A 76 7.81 7.60 -3.24
C VAL A 76 8.44 6.62 -2.24
N TRP A 77 8.85 7.10 -1.05
CA TRP A 77 9.38 6.21 -0.02
C TRP A 77 8.36 5.18 0.48
N MET A 78 7.07 5.57 0.58
CA MET A 78 5.99 4.62 0.90
C MET A 78 5.82 3.56 -0.18
N ALA A 79 5.89 3.94 -1.47
CA ALA A 79 5.83 2.99 -2.58
C ALA A 79 7.04 2.04 -2.58
N ILE A 80 8.25 2.56 -2.33
CA ILE A 80 9.46 1.74 -2.19
C ILE A 80 9.31 0.75 -1.01
N ALA A 81 8.86 1.21 0.15
CA ALA A 81 8.66 0.36 1.31
C ALA A 81 7.61 -0.73 1.05
N ALA A 82 6.50 -0.40 0.37
CA ALA A 82 5.50 -1.37 -0.01
C ALA A 82 6.05 -2.41 -1.01
N THR A 83 6.86 -1.98 -2.00
CA THR A 83 7.53 -2.88 -2.94
C THR A 83 8.51 -3.83 -2.23
N LEU A 84 9.31 -3.31 -1.28
CA LEU A 84 10.22 -4.14 -0.48
C LEU A 84 9.43 -5.14 0.40
N PHE A 85 8.28 -4.74 0.91
CA PHE A 85 7.38 -5.65 1.62
C PHE A 85 6.85 -6.75 0.70
N GLY A 86 6.49 -6.43 -0.56
CA GLY A 86 6.12 -7.44 -1.57
C GLY A 86 7.24 -8.44 -1.84
N ILE A 87 8.46 -7.94 -2.07
CA ILE A 87 9.64 -8.80 -2.22
C ILE A 87 9.82 -9.73 -1.01
N LEU A 88 9.67 -9.19 0.20
CA LEU A 88 9.74 -10.00 1.42
C LEU A 88 8.66 -11.09 1.44
N MET A 89 7.44 -10.76 1.02
CA MET A 89 6.34 -11.72 0.96
C MET A 89 6.60 -12.87 0.00
N GLU A 90 7.25 -12.61 -1.15
CA GLU A 90 7.67 -13.66 -2.07
C GLU A 90 8.68 -14.64 -1.43
N TYR A 91 9.62 -14.12 -0.63
CA TYR A 91 10.52 -14.99 0.14
C TYR A 91 9.76 -15.77 1.23
N VAL A 92 8.79 -15.14 1.90
CA VAL A 92 7.94 -15.84 2.88
C VAL A 92 7.17 -16.97 2.19
N GLN A 93 6.56 -16.73 1.04
CA GLN A 93 5.87 -17.76 0.25
C GLN A 93 6.82 -18.91 -0.10
N LYS A 94 8.00 -18.60 -0.61
CA LYS A 94 9.00 -19.62 -1.01
C LYS A 94 9.45 -20.53 0.14
N TYR A 95 9.66 -19.98 1.33
CA TYR A 95 10.31 -20.71 2.43
C TYR A 95 9.36 -21.20 3.50
N PHE A 96 8.17 -20.60 3.61
CA PHE A 96 7.24 -20.87 4.72
C PHE A 96 5.86 -21.39 4.26
N THR A 97 5.63 -21.52 2.95
CA THR A 97 4.41 -22.15 2.42
C THR A 97 4.78 -23.40 1.62
N THR A 98 3.88 -24.40 1.61
CA THR A 98 4.15 -25.69 0.95
C THR A 98 3.73 -25.74 -0.51
N ASP A 99 2.72 -24.94 -0.88
CA ASP A 99 2.03 -25.06 -2.17
C ASP A 99 2.27 -23.84 -3.08
N ARG A 100 3.12 -22.88 -2.67
CA ARG A 100 3.44 -21.68 -3.46
C ARG A 100 4.88 -21.68 -3.93
N SER A 101 5.07 -21.30 -5.19
CA SER A 101 6.38 -21.10 -5.79
C SER A 101 6.75 -19.63 -5.81
N PHE A 102 8.05 -19.35 -5.73
CA PHE A 102 8.57 -17.99 -5.94
C PHE A 102 8.28 -17.51 -7.37
N ASP A 103 7.59 -16.39 -7.50
CA ASP A 103 7.35 -15.75 -8.80
C ASP A 103 7.84 -14.28 -8.79
N TRP A 104 8.94 -14.03 -9.50
CA TRP A 104 9.49 -12.68 -9.65
C TRP A 104 8.50 -11.71 -10.32
N THR A 105 7.53 -12.22 -11.12
CA THR A 105 6.55 -11.39 -11.78
C THR A 105 5.51 -10.82 -10.79
N ASP A 106 5.32 -11.49 -9.65
CA ASP A 106 4.46 -10.97 -8.56
C ASP A 106 5.16 -9.82 -7.85
N MET A 107 6.50 -9.88 -7.65
CA MET A 107 7.27 -8.73 -7.17
C MET A 107 7.13 -7.49 -8.09
N VAL A 108 7.12 -7.73 -9.41
CA VAL A 108 6.90 -6.65 -10.39
C VAL A 108 5.48 -6.10 -10.26
N ALA A 109 4.48 -6.97 -10.12
CA ALA A 109 3.09 -6.57 -9.93
C ALA A 109 2.90 -5.74 -8.64
N ASP A 110 3.54 -6.14 -7.54
CA ASP A 110 3.54 -5.39 -6.26
C ASP A 110 4.12 -3.99 -6.45
N GLY A 111 5.28 -3.89 -7.10
CA GLY A 111 5.91 -2.61 -7.42
C GLY A 111 5.04 -1.73 -8.31
N VAL A 112 4.48 -2.29 -9.37
CA VAL A 112 3.57 -1.56 -10.28
C VAL A 112 2.36 -1.03 -9.51
N GLY A 113 1.70 -1.86 -8.70
CA GLY A 113 0.56 -1.46 -7.86
C GLY A 113 0.92 -0.35 -6.90
N ALA A 114 2.05 -0.48 -6.19
CA ALA A 114 2.53 0.51 -5.24
C ALA A 114 2.82 1.87 -5.92
N PHE A 115 3.51 1.88 -7.07
CA PHE A 115 3.83 3.12 -7.78
C PHE A 115 2.62 3.75 -8.46
N LEU A 116 1.69 2.97 -9.02
CA LEU A 116 0.43 3.50 -9.56
C LEU A 116 -0.39 4.19 -8.46
N SER A 117 -0.47 3.60 -7.27
CA SER A 117 -1.12 4.22 -6.12
C SER A 117 -0.40 5.51 -5.68
N CYS A 118 0.94 5.51 -5.67
CA CYS A 118 1.73 6.73 -5.40
C CYS A 118 1.37 7.87 -6.36
N LEU A 119 1.27 7.59 -7.66
CA LEU A 119 0.89 8.59 -8.67
C LEU A 119 -0.55 9.08 -8.48
N CYS A 120 -1.47 8.16 -8.19
CA CYS A 120 -2.87 8.47 -7.89
C CYS A 120 -2.98 9.37 -6.65
N MET A 121 -2.34 9.02 -5.54
CA MET A 121 -2.36 9.82 -4.32
C MET A 121 -1.73 11.19 -4.50
N ARG A 122 -0.63 11.28 -5.26
CA ARG A 122 -0.03 12.57 -5.64
C ARG A 122 -1.01 13.46 -6.42
N TYR A 123 -1.74 12.88 -7.37
CA TYR A 123 -2.76 13.60 -8.13
C TYR A 123 -3.89 14.08 -7.22
N LEU A 124 -4.45 13.19 -6.39
CA LEU A 124 -5.53 13.50 -5.47
C LEU A 124 -5.15 14.59 -4.48
N PHE A 125 -3.95 14.54 -3.90
CA PHE A 125 -3.47 15.57 -2.97
C PHE A 125 -3.30 16.92 -3.65
N ARG A 126 -2.81 16.96 -4.89
CA ARG A 126 -2.74 18.21 -5.65
C ARG A 126 -4.12 18.82 -5.93
N GLN A 127 -5.10 17.99 -6.27
CA GLN A 127 -6.48 18.47 -6.50
C GLN A 127 -7.12 18.97 -5.19
N TYR A 128 -6.90 18.24 -4.10
CA TYR A 128 -7.39 18.65 -2.79
C TYR A 128 -6.81 20.01 -2.36
N GLN A 129 -5.51 20.21 -2.49
CA GLN A 129 -4.84 21.47 -2.16
C GLN A 129 -5.31 22.65 -3.02
N LYS A 130 -5.60 22.42 -4.30
CA LYS A 130 -6.18 23.47 -5.17
C LYS A 130 -7.56 23.92 -4.70
N LYS A 131 -8.36 23.00 -4.17
CA LYS A 131 -9.72 23.30 -3.64
C LYS A 131 -9.70 23.91 -2.24
N HIS A 132 -8.65 23.63 -1.47
CA HIS A 132 -8.49 24.09 -0.08
C HIS A 132 -7.10 24.74 0.09
N PRO A 133 -6.89 25.94 -0.48
CA PRO A 133 -5.61 26.63 -0.35
C PRO A 133 -5.36 26.95 1.13
N VAL A 134 -4.20 26.54 1.64
CA VAL A 134 -3.77 26.89 3.00
C VAL A 134 -3.43 28.38 3.00
N ASN A 135 -4.15 29.17 3.77
CA ASN A 135 -3.87 30.58 3.96
C ASN A 135 -2.53 30.74 4.69
N PRO A 136 -1.51 31.38 4.12
CA PRO A 136 -0.20 31.52 4.76
C PRO A 136 -0.21 32.39 6.03
N GLY A 137 -1.34 33.05 6.33
CA GLY A 137 -1.49 33.95 7.47
C GLY A 137 -1.89 33.31 8.82
N THR A 138 -2.19 32.02 8.89
CA THR A 138 -2.65 31.35 10.12
C THR A 138 -1.58 30.53 10.85
N SER A 139 -0.32 30.62 10.44
CA SER A 139 0.77 29.86 11.07
C SER A 139 1.59 30.65 12.13
N LEU A 140 1.14 31.84 12.52
CA LEU A 140 1.81 32.69 13.52
C LEU A 140 0.84 33.19 14.59
N SER A 141 0.22 32.26 15.33
CA SER A 141 -0.44 32.61 16.61
C SER A 141 -0.37 31.39 17.55
#